data_6a633ab04531292eb5994f05e7febf9b
#
_entry.id   6a633ab04531292eb5994f05e7febf9b
#
_cell.length_a   1.000
_cell.length_b   1.000
_cell.length_c   1.000
_cell.angle_alpha   90.00
_cell.angle_beta   90.00
_cell.angle_gamma   90.00
#
_symmetry.space_group_name_H-M   'P 1'
#
loop_
_entity.id
_entity.type
_entity.pdbx_description
1 polymer ?
#
loop_
_entity_poly.entity_id
_entity_poly.type
_entity_poly.pdbx_seq_one_letter_code
_entity_poly.pdbx_strand_id
1 'polypeptide(L)'
;KSSAASDVYKRQTVDDTTLIEQPFICDYGYNICFGRNFYANHNLVILDTTTVKFGDNVFIGPNCGFYTAGHPVDVKQRNSGLEYAKPITVGNNVWFGGNVIVLPGVTIGDNTIIGAGSVVTKDIPSNVIAVGNPCKVIKSI
;
A
#
# COMPACT_ATOMS: atom_id res chain seq x y z
N LYS A 1 -17.26 13.01 11.23
CA LYS A 1 -17.26 11.54 11.39
C LYS A 1 -17.34 10.96 10.00
N SER A 2 -16.23 10.44 9.50
CA SER A 2 -16.22 9.79 8.19
C SER A 2 -16.88 8.41 8.33
N SER A 3 -18.08 8.27 7.78
CA SER A 3 -18.78 6.99 7.67
C SER A 3 -17.98 5.96 6.82
N ALA A 4 -17.19 6.45 5.85
CA ALA A 4 -16.39 5.59 4.97
C ALA A 4 -15.33 4.78 5.74
N ALA A 5 -14.60 5.39 6.67
CA ALA A 5 -13.62 4.66 7.47
C ALA A 5 -14.28 3.62 8.39
N SER A 6 -15.44 3.95 8.99
CA SER A 6 -16.19 3.00 9.83
C SER A 6 -16.78 1.85 9.02
N ASP A 7 -17.13 2.07 7.75
CA ASP A 7 -17.68 1.06 6.87
C ASP A 7 -16.59 0.12 6.32
N VAL A 8 -15.39 0.65 6.10
CA VAL A 8 -14.20 -0.14 5.78
C VAL A 8 -13.86 -1.10 6.91
N TYR A 9 -13.89 -0.64 8.16
CA TYR A 9 -13.67 -1.48 9.34
C TYR A 9 -14.68 -2.63 9.48
N LYS A 10 -15.91 -2.46 9.00
CA LYS A 10 -16.98 -3.49 9.11
C LYS A 10 -16.88 -4.58 8.05
N ARG A 11 -16.16 -4.37 6.97
CA ARG A 11 -16.11 -5.29 5.82
C ARG A 11 -14.82 -6.08 5.72
N GLN A 12 -13.85 -5.83 6.59
CA GLN A 12 -12.52 -6.42 6.55
C GLN A 12 -12.25 -7.32 7.75
N THR A 13 -11.30 -8.23 7.57
CA THR A 13 -10.67 -8.95 8.68
C THR A 13 -9.73 -7.98 9.40
N VAL A 14 -10.30 -7.09 10.19
CA VAL A 14 -9.56 -6.13 11.01
C VAL A 14 -9.64 -6.63 12.44
N ASP A 15 -8.51 -6.83 13.09
CA ASP A 15 -8.50 -7.14 14.50
C ASP A 15 -8.36 -5.86 15.37
N ASP A 16 -8.46 -6.03 16.69
CA ASP A 16 -8.41 -4.92 17.65
C ASP A 16 -7.04 -4.22 17.72
N THR A 17 -6.03 -4.74 17.02
CA THR A 17 -4.67 -4.18 17.00
C THR A 17 -4.43 -3.23 15.82
N THR A 18 -5.39 -3.09 14.92
CA THR A 18 -5.29 -2.19 13.76
C THR A 18 -5.64 -0.76 14.14
N LEU A 19 -4.73 0.17 13.85
CA LEU A 19 -4.94 1.60 14.05
C LEU A 19 -4.63 2.37 12.77
N ILE A 20 -5.63 3.10 12.28
CA ILE A 20 -5.49 3.96 11.10
C ILE A 20 -5.95 5.36 11.46
N GLU A 21 -5.01 6.31 11.37
CA GLU A 21 -5.30 7.72 11.59
C GLU A 21 -6.11 8.29 10.42
N GLN A 22 -7.04 9.19 10.75
CA GLN A 22 -7.86 9.85 9.75
C GLN A 22 -7.11 11.01 9.07
N PRO A 23 -7.45 11.37 7.81
CA PRO A 23 -8.35 10.64 6.91
C PRO A 23 -7.70 9.40 6.29
N PHE A 24 -8.53 8.41 5.98
CA PHE A 24 -8.17 7.22 5.20
C PHE A 24 -9.14 7.10 4.02
N ILE A 25 -8.62 6.88 2.82
CA ILE A 25 -9.39 6.82 1.58
C ILE A 25 -9.09 5.50 0.87
N CYS A 26 -10.14 4.83 0.42
CA CYS A 26 -10.03 3.64 -0.43
C CYS A 26 -11.17 3.61 -1.45
N ASP A 27 -11.04 2.76 -2.47
CA ASP A 27 -12.09 2.59 -3.49
C ASP A 27 -13.24 1.74 -2.95
N TYR A 28 -12.95 0.52 -2.52
CA TYR A 28 -13.95 -0.46 -2.08
C TYR A 28 -13.81 -0.83 -0.60
N GLY A 29 -12.59 -1.01 -0.14
CA GLY A 29 -12.26 -1.44 1.19
C GLY A 29 -12.26 -2.96 1.40
N TYR A 30 -13.12 -3.70 0.72
CA TYR A 30 -13.23 -5.15 0.88
C TYR A 30 -12.07 -5.95 0.25
N ASN A 31 -11.23 -5.32 -0.56
CA ASN A 31 -10.04 -5.93 -1.14
C ASN A 31 -8.77 -5.70 -0.30
N ILE A 32 -8.88 -5.05 0.86
CA ILE A 32 -7.74 -4.75 1.71
C ILE A 32 -7.70 -5.73 2.88
N CYS A 33 -6.55 -6.37 3.09
CA CYS A 33 -6.30 -7.25 4.22
C CYS A 33 -5.20 -6.66 5.10
N PHE A 34 -5.50 -6.42 6.37
CA PHE A 34 -4.52 -5.96 7.35
C PHE A 34 -4.09 -7.13 8.25
N GLY A 35 -2.79 -7.26 8.49
CA GLY A 35 -2.26 -8.14 9.51
C GLY A 35 -2.39 -7.55 10.92
N ARG A 36 -1.81 -8.21 11.91
CA ARG A 36 -1.82 -7.76 13.31
C ARG A 36 -0.90 -6.56 13.49
N ASN A 37 -1.22 -5.70 14.46
CA ASN A 37 -0.42 -4.52 14.82
C ASN A 37 -0.15 -3.62 13.62
N PHE A 38 -1.13 -3.47 12.74
CA PHE A 38 -1.04 -2.55 11.62
C PHE A 38 -1.26 -1.12 12.11
N TYR A 39 -0.36 -0.22 11.72
CA TYR A 39 -0.50 1.21 11.99
C TYR A 39 -0.32 2.02 10.70
N ALA A 40 -1.22 2.94 10.44
CA ALA A 40 -1.06 3.93 9.39
C ALA A 40 -1.31 5.33 9.91
N ASN A 41 -0.43 6.24 9.53
CA ASN A 41 -0.55 7.67 9.81
C ASN A 41 -1.56 8.33 8.86
N HIS A 42 -1.74 9.65 8.98
CA HIS A 42 -2.75 10.41 8.25
C HIS A 42 -2.59 10.34 6.73
N ASN A 43 -3.71 10.45 6.03
CA ASN A 43 -3.79 10.53 4.57
C ASN A 43 -3.28 9.27 3.83
N LEU A 44 -3.56 8.09 4.37
CA LEU A 44 -3.36 6.85 3.64
C LEU A 44 -4.41 6.73 2.54
N VAL A 45 -3.97 6.45 1.31
CA VAL A 45 -4.84 6.20 0.15
C VAL A 45 -4.54 4.81 -0.40
N ILE A 46 -5.56 3.97 -0.47
CA ILE A 46 -5.45 2.63 -1.06
C ILE A 46 -6.49 2.50 -2.17
N LEU A 47 -6.01 2.41 -3.42
CA LEU A 47 -6.89 2.14 -4.56
C LEU A 47 -6.98 0.62 -4.74
N ASP A 48 -7.93 0.03 -4.03
CA ASP A 48 -8.10 -1.42 -3.93
C ASP A 48 -9.04 -1.98 -5.01
N THR A 49 -8.76 -1.68 -6.27
CA THR A 49 -9.45 -2.30 -7.41
C THR A 49 -9.22 -3.82 -7.42
N THR A 50 -8.09 -4.29 -6.93
CA THR A 50 -7.82 -5.67 -6.56
C THR A 50 -7.13 -5.74 -5.21
N THR A 51 -6.70 -6.91 -4.77
CA THR A 51 -6.20 -7.16 -3.41
C THR A 51 -4.96 -6.34 -3.06
N VAL A 52 -5.02 -5.71 -1.88
CA VAL A 52 -3.87 -5.13 -1.18
C VAL A 52 -3.75 -5.85 0.16
N LYS A 53 -2.66 -6.62 0.34
CA LYS A 53 -2.44 -7.41 1.54
C LYS A 53 -1.23 -6.93 2.30
N PHE A 54 -1.41 -6.65 3.59
CA PHE A 54 -0.35 -6.33 4.54
C PHE A 54 -0.16 -7.48 5.52
N GLY A 55 1.09 -7.80 5.83
CA GLY A 55 1.44 -8.71 6.90
C GLY A 55 1.30 -8.11 8.29
N ASP A 56 1.93 -8.73 9.28
CA ASP A 56 1.93 -8.28 10.67
C ASP A 56 2.99 -7.20 10.92
N ASN A 57 2.75 -6.32 11.89
CA ASN A 57 3.69 -5.27 12.31
C ASN A 57 4.12 -4.36 11.15
N VAL A 58 3.18 -3.87 10.39
CA VAL A 58 3.42 -2.91 9.30
C VAL A 58 3.11 -1.51 9.81
N PHE A 59 4.07 -0.60 9.64
CA PHE A 59 3.94 0.81 10.00
C PHE A 59 4.04 1.68 8.76
N ILE A 60 3.07 2.58 8.57
CA ILE A 60 2.99 3.44 7.39
C ILE A 60 2.99 4.90 7.84
N GLY A 61 3.96 5.67 7.36
CA GLY A 61 4.05 7.11 7.55
C GLY A 61 2.93 7.87 6.83
N PRO A 62 2.83 9.19 7.04
CA PRO A 62 1.74 9.98 6.46
C PRO A 62 1.85 10.11 4.94
N ASN A 63 0.70 10.35 4.29
CA ASN A 63 0.60 10.64 2.86
C ASN A 63 1.14 9.52 1.96
N CYS A 64 0.93 8.28 2.34
CA CYS A 64 1.31 7.12 1.52
C CYS A 64 0.16 6.65 0.64
N GLY A 65 0.51 6.09 -0.52
CA GLY A 65 -0.44 5.56 -1.49
C GLY A 65 -0.08 4.16 -1.96
N PHE A 66 -1.08 3.28 -2.05
CA PHE A 66 -0.95 1.92 -2.57
C PHE A 66 -1.96 1.79 -3.71
N TYR A 67 -1.48 1.75 -4.94
CA TYR A 67 -2.33 1.84 -6.13
C TYR A 67 -2.28 0.54 -6.91
N THR A 68 -3.39 -0.20 -6.93
CA THR A 68 -3.47 -1.45 -7.70
C THR A 68 -3.89 -1.23 -9.15
N ALA A 69 -4.55 -0.11 -9.43
CA ALA A 69 -5.10 0.20 -10.74
C ALA A 69 -4.12 0.94 -11.65
N GLY A 70 -4.24 0.70 -12.93
CA GLY A 70 -3.50 1.40 -13.97
C GLY A 70 -4.25 1.40 -15.29
N HIS A 71 -3.77 2.17 -16.24
CA HIS A 71 -4.32 2.25 -17.59
C HIS A 71 -3.34 1.72 -18.63
N PRO A 72 -3.82 1.17 -19.76
CA PRO A 72 -2.97 0.73 -20.84
C PRO A 72 -2.08 1.83 -21.40
N VAL A 73 -0.86 1.48 -21.80
CA VAL A 73 0.07 2.40 -22.47
C VAL A 73 -0.47 2.74 -23.86
N ASP A 74 -1.13 1.80 -24.54
CA ASP A 74 -1.76 2.05 -25.83
C ASP A 74 -2.87 3.11 -25.71
N VAL A 75 -2.78 4.13 -26.54
CA VAL A 75 -3.67 5.31 -26.49
C VAL A 75 -5.12 4.93 -26.78
N LYS A 76 -5.37 4.05 -27.74
CA LYS A 76 -6.74 3.64 -28.11
C LYS A 76 -7.40 2.85 -27.00
N GLN A 77 -6.66 1.91 -26.41
CA GLN A 77 -7.15 1.12 -25.28
C GLN A 77 -7.43 2.02 -24.08
N ARG A 78 -6.50 2.91 -23.75
CA ARG A 78 -6.67 3.85 -22.63
C ARG A 78 -7.88 4.77 -22.84
N ASN A 79 -8.04 5.31 -24.02
CA ASN A 79 -9.14 6.23 -24.33
C ASN A 79 -10.50 5.51 -24.43
N SER A 80 -10.51 4.20 -24.63
CA SER A 80 -11.75 3.39 -24.56
C SER A 80 -12.23 3.15 -23.13
N GLY A 81 -11.47 3.61 -22.13
CA GLY A 81 -11.79 3.45 -20.72
C GLY A 81 -11.27 2.14 -20.11
N LEU A 82 -10.40 1.40 -20.80
CA LEU A 82 -9.81 0.19 -20.26
C LEU A 82 -8.90 0.52 -19.07
N GLU A 83 -8.97 -0.35 -18.08
CA GLU A 83 -8.20 -0.27 -16.84
C GLU A 83 -7.72 -1.68 -16.49
N TYR A 84 -6.57 -1.80 -15.89
CA TYR A 84 -6.09 -3.05 -15.31
C TYR A 84 -5.86 -2.88 -13.81
N ALA A 85 -5.83 -3.99 -13.08
CA ALA A 85 -5.45 -4.01 -11.69
C ALA A 85 -4.50 -5.18 -11.41
N LYS A 86 -3.47 -4.91 -10.59
CA LYS A 86 -2.50 -5.92 -10.16
C LYS A 86 -2.34 -5.83 -8.64
N PRO A 87 -2.37 -6.97 -7.91
CA PRO A 87 -2.34 -6.96 -6.47
C PRO A 87 -1.02 -6.43 -5.92
N ILE A 88 -1.10 -5.83 -4.73
CA ILE A 88 0.06 -5.41 -3.94
C ILE A 88 0.13 -6.29 -2.71
N THR A 89 1.32 -6.80 -2.39
CA THR A 89 1.56 -7.63 -1.23
C THR A 89 2.73 -7.07 -0.42
N VAL A 90 2.50 -6.82 0.86
CA VAL A 90 3.50 -6.35 1.82
C VAL A 90 3.70 -7.43 2.89
N GLY A 91 4.93 -7.80 3.14
CA GLY A 91 5.29 -8.79 4.14
C GLY A 91 5.14 -8.30 5.58
N ASN A 92 5.75 -9.02 6.50
CA ASN A 92 5.75 -8.70 7.93
C ASN A 92 6.88 -7.73 8.29
N ASN A 93 6.69 -6.95 9.36
CA ASN A 93 7.72 -6.07 9.91
C ASN A 93 8.26 -5.08 8.87
N VAL A 94 7.37 -4.41 8.16
CA VAL A 94 7.72 -3.43 7.13
C VAL A 94 7.40 -2.02 7.62
N TRP A 95 8.34 -1.12 7.45
CA TRP A 95 8.14 0.30 7.75
C TRP A 95 8.25 1.15 6.48
N PHE A 96 7.21 1.92 6.22
CA PHE A 96 7.18 2.94 5.17
C PHE A 96 7.36 4.32 5.81
N GLY A 97 8.35 5.06 5.37
CA GLY A 97 8.44 6.50 5.65
C GLY A 97 7.26 7.26 5.01
N GLY A 98 7.14 8.55 5.30
CA GLY A 98 6.07 9.36 4.72
C GLY A 98 6.21 9.56 3.21
N ASN A 99 5.09 9.84 2.53
CA ASN A 99 5.04 10.15 1.09
C ASN A 99 5.58 9.03 0.18
N VAL A 100 5.37 7.78 0.55
CA VAL A 100 5.73 6.62 -0.27
C VAL A 100 4.56 6.24 -1.17
N ILE A 101 4.86 5.98 -2.43
CA ILE A 101 3.90 5.45 -3.42
C ILE A 101 4.32 4.04 -3.82
N VAL A 102 3.37 3.10 -3.78
CA VAL A 102 3.57 1.71 -4.25
C VAL A 102 2.69 1.47 -5.47
N LEU A 103 3.31 1.06 -6.56
CA LEU A 103 2.65 0.87 -7.85
C LEU A 103 2.04 -0.53 -8.02
N PRO A 104 1.15 -0.73 -9.01
CA PRO A 104 0.45 -2.00 -9.22
C PRO A 104 1.39 -3.20 -9.35
N GLY A 105 1.05 -4.29 -8.69
CA GLY A 105 1.73 -5.58 -8.82
C GLY A 105 3.00 -5.74 -7.99
N VAL A 106 3.34 -4.77 -7.15
CA VAL A 106 4.56 -4.81 -6.33
C VAL A 106 4.39 -5.74 -5.13
N THR A 107 5.41 -6.55 -4.88
CA THR A 107 5.58 -7.33 -3.65
C THR A 107 6.77 -6.79 -2.86
N ILE A 108 6.56 -6.50 -1.58
CA ILE A 108 7.60 -6.04 -0.65
C ILE A 108 7.81 -7.13 0.41
N GLY A 109 9.04 -7.60 0.54
CA GLY A 109 9.42 -8.67 1.44
C GLY A 109 9.40 -8.27 2.91
N ASP A 110 9.62 -9.24 3.80
CA ASP A 110 9.63 -9.05 5.25
C ASP A 110 10.84 -8.20 5.72
N ASN A 111 10.71 -7.62 6.90
CA ASN A 111 11.80 -6.91 7.59
C ASN A 111 12.43 -5.82 6.69
N THR A 112 11.61 -5.04 6.02
CA THR A 112 12.04 -4.06 5.00
C THR A 112 11.67 -2.66 5.44
N ILE A 113 12.54 -1.71 5.12
CA ILE A 113 12.30 -0.28 5.32
C ILE A 113 12.26 0.39 3.95
N ILE A 114 11.19 1.13 3.69
CA ILE A 114 11.04 1.96 2.50
C ILE A 114 11.17 3.41 2.94
N GLY A 115 12.21 4.09 2.45
CA GLY A 115 12.50 5.47 2.83
C GLY A 115 11.45 6.47 2.35
N ALA A 116 11.31 7.57 3.08
CA ALA A 116 10.34 8.61 2.76
C ALA A 116 10.53 9.16 1.34
N GLY A 117 9.41 9.49 0.67
CA GLY A 117 9.41 10.04 -0.69
C GLY A 117 9.70 9.03 -1.79
N SER A 118 9.76 7.74 -1.48
CA SER A 118 10.07 6.69 -2.47
C SER A 118 8.88 6.38 -3.35
N VAL A 119 9.16 6.01 -4.61
CA VAL A 119 8.18 5.43 -5.53
C VAL A 119 8.61 4.00 -5.86
N VAL A 120 7.88 3.03 -5.30
CA VAL A 120 8.18 1.61 -5.44
C VAL A 120 7.56 1.08 -6.72
N THR A 121 8.39 0.86 -7.74
CA THR A 121 7.97 0.46 -9.08
C THR A 121 8.20 -1.02 -9.38
N LYS A 122 8.99 -1.71 -8.55
CA LYS A 122 9.37 -3.12 -8.68
C LYS A 122 9.39 -3.79 -7.30
N ASP A 123 9.37 -5.12 -7.29
CA ASP A 123 9.47 -5.90 -6.08
C ASP A 123 10.73 -5.56 -5.26
N ILE A 124 10.57 -5.53 -3.95
CA ILE A 124 11.65 -5.29 -2.99
C ILE A 124 11.85 -6.57 -2.18
N PRO A 125 13.08 -7.09 -2.11
CA PRO A 125 13.37 -8.30 -1.35
C PRO A 125 13.27 -8.05 0.16
N SER A 126 13.27 -9.13 0.94
CA SER A 126 13.28 -9.07 2.40
C SER A 126 14.64 -8.58 2.95
N ASN A 127 14.61 -8.05 4.17
CA ASN A 127 15.80 -7.69 4.96
C ASN A 127 16.66 -6.60 4.30
N VAL A 128 16.01 -5.56 3.78
CA VAL A 128 16.71 -4.45 3.11
C VAL A 128 16.14 -3.09 3.50
N ILE A 129 16.94 -2.06 3.25
CA ILE A 129 16.49 -0.66 3.16
C ILE A 129 16.49 -0.29 1.69
N ALA A 130 15.36 0.21 1.21
CA ALA A 130 15.19 0.69 -0.16
C ALA A 130 14.64 2.11 -0.17
N VAL A 131 15.15 2.94 -1.06
CA VAL A 131 14.79 4.37 -1.12
C VAL A 131 14.81 4.90 -2.55
N GLY A 132 14.10 5.99 -2.77
CA GLY A 132 14.22 6.81 -3.97
C GLY A 132 13.08 6.64 -4.98
N ASN A 133 13.22 7.32 -6.09
CA ASN A 133 12.34 7.27 -7.24
C ASN A 133 13.15 7.12 -8.54
N PRO A 134 13.16 5.94 -9.17
CA PRO A 134 12.55 4.70 -8.69
C PRO A 134 13.23 4.15 -7.42
N CYS A 135 12.45 3.52 -6.56
CA CYS A 135 12.95 2.95 -5.30
C CYS A 135 13.94 1.80 -5.57
N LYS A 136 15.09 1.85 -4.91
CA LYS A 136 16.16 0.86 -5.05
C LYS A 136 16.74 0.47 -3.70
N VAL A 137 17.16 -0.78 -3.58
CA VAL A 137 17.87 -1.28 -2.41
C VAL A 137 19.18 -0.53 -2.25
N ILE A 138 19.44 0.01 -1.06
CA ILE A 138 20.68 0.70 -0.73
C ILE A 138 21.48 -0.03 0.34
N LYS A 139 20.86 -0.90 1.12
CA LYS A 139 21.52 -1.58 2.23
C LYS A 139 20.78 -2.87 2.59
N SER A 140 21.52 -3.89 2.97
CA SER A 140 20.98 -5.08 3.66
C SER A 140 20.94 -4.84 5.16
N ILE A 141 19.95 -5.42 5.83
CA ILE A 141 19.79 -5.35 7.28
C ILE A 141 20.20 -6.67 7.90
#